data_c17b34deed8d8c5db9a3f1ca28fbf115
#
_entry.id   c17b34deed8d8c5db9a3f1ca28fbf115
#
_cell.length_a   1.000
_cell.length_b   1.000
_cell.length_c   1.000
_cell.angle_alpha   90.00
_cell.angle_beta   90.00
_cell.angle_gamma   90.00
#
_symmetry.space_group_name_H-M   'P 1'
#
loop_
_entity.id
_entity.type
_entity.pdbx_description
1 polymer ?
#
loop_
_entity_poly.entity_id
_entity_poly.type
_entity_poly.pdbx_seq_one_letter_code
_entity_poly.pdbx_strand_id
1 'polypeptide(L)'
;MTSVEIPLQGSDTEVIEIAFDELPDDVEEVMHILKAENAQMHLWVTIAIEYYRRDKKENFTRVTISTVNIHLVNRHWYGFVL
;
A
#
# COMPACT_ATOMS: atom_id res chain seq x y z
N MET A 1 -0.16 13.86 9.84
CA MET A 1 -0.59 12.45 9.79
C MET A 1 0.51 11.56 10.34
N THR A 2 0.19 10.76 11.33
CA THR A 2 1.17 9.92 12.00
C THR A 2 0.88 8.43 11.85
N SER A 3 -0.20 8.10 11.19
CA SER A 3 -0.58 6.71 10.95
C SER A 3 -1.44 6.63 9.71
N VAL A 4 -1.62 5.41 9.23
CA VAL A 4 -2.53 5.13 8.13
C VAL A 4 -3.59 4.15 8.63
N GLU A 5 -4.83 4.35 8.21
CA GLU A 5 -5.93 3.46 8.55
C GLU A 5 -6.37 2.71 7.31
N ILE A 6 -6.34 1.39 7.40
CA ILE A 6 -6.72 0.51 6.30
C ILE A 6 -8.08 -0.09 6.64
N PRO A 7 -9.15 0.29 5.92
CA PRO A 7 -10.46 -0.28 6.20
C PRO A 7 -10.48 -1.79 5.99
N LEU A 8 -11.11 -2.48 6.92
CA LEU A 8 -11.26 -3.93 6.79
C LEU A 8 -12.35 -4.22 5.77
N GLN A 9 -12.04 -5.12 4.86
CA GLN A 9 -13.00 -5.55 3.87
C GLN A 9 -14.15 -6.29 4.55
N GLY A 10 -15.39 -5.92 4.23
CA GLY A 10 -16.56 -6.53 4.84
C GLY A 10 -17.03 -5.84 6.09
N SER A 11 -16.39 -4.75 6.50
CA SER A 11 -16.82 -3.97 7.65
C SER A 11 -16.95 -2.51 7.27
N ASP A 12 -17.96 -1.84 7.82
CA ASP A 12 -18.18 -0.42 7.54
C ASP A 12 -17.40 0.50 8.48
N THR A 13 -16.95 -0.03 9.62
CA THR A 13 -16.40 0.82 10.67
C THR A 13 -15.04 0.40 11.17
N GLU A 14 -14.62 -0.83 10.92
CA GLU A 14 -13.37 -1.33 11.46
C GLU A 14 -12.20 -1.04 10.53
N VAL A 15 -11.08 -0.66 11.13
CA VAL A 15 -9.86 -0.36 10.38
C VAL A 15 -8.67 -1.00 11.09
N ILE A 16 -7.62 -1.25 10.32
CA ILE A 16 -6.30 -1.57 10.87
C ILE A 16 -5.50 -0.28 10.84
N GLU A 17 -5.03 0.16 11.99
CA GLU A 17 -4.21 1.35 12.06
C GLU A 17 -2.74 0.95 12.16
N ILE A 18 -1.92 1.52 11.29
CA ILE A 18 -0.49 1.30 11.31
C ILE A 18 0.19 2.64 11.57
N ALA A 19 0.83 2.76 12.72
CA ALA A 19 1.60 3.95 13.04
C ALA A 19 2.84 4.01 12.16
N PHE A 20 3.18 5.20 11.67
CA PHE A 20 4.30 5.33 10.75
C PHE A 20 5.63 4.97 11.39
N ASP A 21 5.77 5.22 12.70
CA ASP A 21 7.00 4.86 13.40
C ASP A 21 7.07 3.37 13.73
N GLU A 22 6.02 2.63 13.44
CA GLU A 22 5.96 1.19 13.66
C GLU A 22 5.89 0.40 12.36
N LEU A 23 6.18 1.04 11.24
CA LEU A 23 6.19 0.33 9.96
C LEU A 23 7.22 -0.79 10.00
N PRO A 24 6.81 -2.01 9.61
CA PRO A 24 7.76 -3.14 9.63
C PRO A 24 8.90 -2.94 8.66
N ASP A 25 10.09 -3.42 9.03
CA ASP A 25 11.20 -3.45 8.10
C ASP A 25 10.94 -4.43 6.96
N ASP A 26 10.19 -5.48 7.23
CA ASP A 26 9.78 -6.43 6.19
C ASP A 26 8.52 -5.88 5.52
N VAL A 27 8.72 -5.28 4.38
CA VAL A 27 7.63 -4.63 3.65
C VAL A 27 6.56 -5.62 3.21
N GLU A 28 6.89 -6.90 3.12
CA GLU A 28 5.90 -7.91 2.73
C GLU A 28 4.76 -8.00 3.73
N GLU A 29 5.04 -7.75 5.01
CA GLU A 29 3.99 -7.79 6.02
C GLU A 29 2.93 -6.73 5.74
N VAL A 30 3.35 -5.51 5.42
CA VAL A 30 2.43 -4.43 5.11
C VAL A 30 1.71 -4.69 3.81
N MET A 31 2.44 -5.12 2.78
CA MET A 31 1.83 -5.39 1.49
C MET A 31 0.80 -6.51 1.58
N HIS A 32 1.06 -7.49 2.43
CA HIS A 32 0.11 -8.58 2.63
C HIS A 32 -1.22 -8.04 3.18
N ILE A 33 -1.15 -7.14 4.15
CA ILE A 33 -2.37 -6.52 4.71
C ILE A 33 -3.09 -5.73 3.63
N LEU A 34 -2.36 -4.91 2.88
CA LEU A 34 -2.97 -4.09 1.84
C LEU A 34 -3.68 -4.95 0.79
N LYS A 35 -3.07 -6.05 0.41
CA LYS A 35 -3.68 -6.95 -0.57
C LYS A 35 -4.89 -7.67 0.02
N ALA A 36 -4.77 -8.17 1.25
CA ALA A 36 -5.82 -8.94 1.88
C ALA A 36 -7.08 -8.09 2.08
N GLU A 37 -6.91 -6.82 2.41
CA GLU A 37 -8.05 -5.93 2.64
C GLU A 37 -8.44 -5.14 1.41
N ASN A 38 -7.84 -5.44 0.26
CA ASN A 38 -8.14 -4.77 -1.00
C ASN A 38 -8.06 -3.25 -0.86
N ALA A 39 -6.99 -2.77 -0.26
CA ALA A 39 -6.82 -1.36 0.05
C ALA A 39 -6.76 -0.51 -1.21
N GLN A 40 -7.31 0.69 -1.13
CA GLN A 40 -7.30 1.61 -2.26
C GLN A 40 -5.89 2.11 -2.55
N MET A 41 -5.68 2.56 -3.78
CA MET A 41 -4.37 2.95 -4.25
C MET A 41 -3.71 4.02 -3.37
N HIS A 42 -4.50 4.99 -2.89
CA HIS A 42 -3.92 6.08 -2.10
C HIS A 42 -3.30 5.60 -0.80
N LEU A 43 -3.79 4.48 -0.24
CA LEU A 43 -3.20 3.91 0.96
C LEU A 43 -1.84 3.29 0.65
N TRP A 44 -1.72 2.63 -0.48
CA TRP A 44 -0.44 2.10 -0.92
C TRP A 44 0.57 3.22 -1.13
N VAL A 45 0.12 4.31 -1.77
CA VAL A 45 1.00 5.45 -2.04
C VAL A 45 1.46 6.09 -0.74
N THR A 46 0.55 6.24 0.22
CA THR A 46 0.89 6.81 1.52
C THR A 46 1.99 6.00 2.20
N ILE A 47 1.87 4.69 2.19
CA ILE A 47 2.87 3.83 2.81
C ILE A 47 4.19 3.90 2.07
N ALA A 48 4.15 3.91 0.74
CA ALA A 48 5.37 4.04 -0.05
C ALA A 48 6.12 5.32 0.30
N ILE A 49 5.39 6.43 0.40
CA ILE A 49 5.99 7.72 0.73
C ILE A 49 6.62 7.68 2.12
N GLU A 50 5.96 7.03 3.09
CA GLU A 50 6.51 6.94 4.43
C GLU A 50 7.81 6.15 4.45
N TYR A 51 7.90 5.07 3.72
CA TYR A 51 9.16 4.33 3.62
C TYR A 51 10.25 5.20 3.00
N TYR A 52 9.90 5.96 1.95
CA TYR A 52 10.86 6.85 1.32
C TYR A 52 11.37 7.90 2.31
N ARG A 53 10.47 8.49 3.09
CA ARG A 53 10.84 9.52 4.06
C ARG A 53 11.73 8.99 5.16
N ARG A 54 11.67 7.69 5.44
CA ARG A 54 12.49 7.04 6.45
C ARG A 54 13.75 6.44 5.85
N ASP A 55 14.06 6.80 4.62
CA ASP A 55 15.25 6.35 3.90
C ASP A 55 15.26 4.84 3.66
N LYS A 56 14.07 4.25 3.59
CA LYS A 56 13.91 2.84 3.25
C LYS A 56 13.58 2.74 1.77
N LYS A 57 14.56 3.07 0.92
CA LYS A 57 14.31 3.23 -0.51
C LYS A 57 13.96 1.92 -1.19
N GLU A 58 14.54 0.83 -0.73
CA GLU A 58 14.20 -0.47 -1.29
C GLU A 58 12.74 -0.83 -1.02
N ASN A 59 12.28 -0.58 0.21
CA ASN A 59 10.89 -0.84 0.56
C ASN A 59 9.97 0.08 -0.23
N PHE A 60 10.33 1.36 -0.35
CA PHE A 60 9.58 2.29 -1.19
C PHE A 60 9.44 1.76 -2.60
N THR A 61 10.53 1.27 -3.19
CA THR A 61 10.51 0.77 -4.55
C THR A 61 9.58 -0.44 -4.67
N ARG A 62 9.65 -1.35 -3.73
CA ARG A 62 8.82 -2.55 -3.77
C ARG A 62 7.33 -2.23 -3.66
N VAL A 63 6.97 -1.32 -2.75
CA VAL A 63 5.57 -0.92 -2.61
C VAL A 63 5.10 -0.20 -3.87
N THR A 64 5.94 0.66 -4.44
CA THR A 64 5.60 1.39 -5.64
C THR A 64 5.35 0.46 -6.82
N ILE A 65 6.25 -0.51 -7.01
CA ILE A 65 6.09 -1.47 -8.10
C ILE A 65 4.81 -2.28 -7.93
N SER A 66 4.51 -2.72 -6.72
CA SER A 66 3.29 -3.46 -6.45
C SER A 66 2.06 -2.60 -6.69
N THR A 67 2.13 -1.32 -6.32
CA THR A 67 1.01 -0.40 -6.54
C THR A 67 0.72 -0.27 -8.03
N VAL A 68 1.76 -0.09 -8.83
CA VAL A 68 1.60 0.03 -10.28
C VAL A 68 0.98 -1.25 -10.85
N ASN A 69 1.50 -2.40 -10.44
CA ASN A 69 1.02 -3.67 -10.97
C ASN A 69 -0.44 -3.93 -10.60
N ILE A 70 -0.83 -3.62 -9.38
CA ILE A 70 -2.16 -3.94 -8.91
C ILE A 70 -3.19 -2.93 -9.40
N HIS A 71 -2.84 -1.64 -9.33
CA HIS A 71 -3.84 -0.58 -9.53
C HIS A 71 -3.79 0.05 -10.91
N LEU A 72 -2.65 0.03 -11.57
CA LEU A 72 -2.52 0.70 -12.85
C LEU A 72 -2.42 -0.29 -14.00
N VAL A 73 -1.51 -1.25 -13.91
CA VAL A 73 -1.32 -2.19 -15.01
C VAL A 73 -2.54 -3.08 -15.16
N ASN A 74 -3.03 -3.66 -14.07
CA ASN A 74 -4.17 -4.58 -14.13
C ASN A 74 -5.45 -3.90 -14.57
N ARG A 75 -5.59 -2.62 -14.24
CA ARG A 75 -6.83 -1.91 -14.55
C ARG A 75 -6.85 -1.36 -15.96
N HIS A 76 -5.68 -1.01 -16.49
CA HIS A 76 -5.60 -0.33 -17.77
C HIS A 76 -5.02 -1.16 -18.87
N TRP A 77 -4.77 -2.38 -18.58
CA TRP A 77 -4.10 -3.25 -19.49
C TRP A 77 -4.85 -3.40 -20.82
N TYR A 78 -6.15 -3.35 -20.79
CA TYR A 78 -6.93 -3.42 -22.02
C TYR A 78 -6.65 -2.24 -22.94
N GLY A 79 -6.46 -1.08 -22.36
CA GLY A 79 -6.18 0.10 -23.14
C GLY A 79 -4.84 0.05 -23.82
N PHE A 80 -3.88 -0.62 -23.21
CA PHE A 80 -2.54 -0.70 -23.76
C PHE A 80 -2.39 -1.75 -24.82
N VAL A 81 -3.25 -2.71 -24.83
CA VAL A 81 -3.20 -3.75 -25.82
C VAL A 81 -3.56 -3.21 -27.19
N LEU A 82 -4.32 -2.17 -27.17
CA LEU A 82 -4.73 -1.53 -28.39
C LEU A 82 -3.63 -0.66 -28.98
#